data_7f554798556281447d17f152fef42609
#
_entry.id   7f554798556281447d17f152fef42609
#
_cell.length_a   1.000
_cell.length_b   1.000
_cell.length_c   1.000
_cell.angle_alpha   90.00
_cell.angle_beta   90.00
_cell.angle_gamma   90.00
#
_symmetry.space_group_name_H-M   'P 1'
#
loop_
_entity.id
_entity.type
_entity.pdbx_description
1 polymer ?
#
loop_
_entity_poly.entity_id
_entity_poly.type
_entity_poly.pdbx_seq_one_letter_code
_entity_poly.pdbx_strand_id
1 'polypeptide(L)'
;MKAENPLLDKSYALALRIVKTTQYLQQEKREFILSKQLLRSGTSIGANSEEAVGAQSKADFLAKLSIVYKEARETRYWLRL
;
A
#
# COMPACT_ATOMS: atom_id res chain seq x y z
N MET A 1 -21.93 6.55 14.33
CA MET A 1 -21.92 6.14 12.93
C MET A 1 -20.51 6.24 12.36
N LYS A 2 -20.09 5.23 11.70
CA LYS A 2 -18.75 5.20 11.11
C LYS A 2 -18.77 5.88 9.75
N ALA A 3 -17.92 6.87 9.58
CA ALA A 3 -17.80 7.53 8.28
C ALA A 3 -17.10 6.60 7.29
N GLU A 4 -17.60 6.57 6.06
CA GLU A 4 -16.94 5.83 5.00
C GLU A 4 -15.70 6.56 4.56
N ASN A 5 -14.63 5.79 4.30
CA ASN A 5 -13.40 6.35 3.78
C ASN A 5 -12.88 5.41 2.68
N PRO A 6 -13.23 5.71 1.42
CA PRO A 6 -12.81 4.86 0.30
C PRO A 6 -11.31 4.68 0.19
N LEU A 7 -10.52 5.68 0.55
CA LEU A 7 -9.06 5.56 0.51
C LEU A 7 -8.58 4.49 1.49
N LEU A 8 -9.07 4.50 2.72
CA LEU A 8 -8.68 3.50 3.72
C LEU A 8 -9.19 2.12 3.34
N ASP A 9 -10.45 2.01 2.93
CA ASP A 9 -11.05 0.72 2.60
C ASP A 9 -10.36 0.08 1.42
N LYS A 10 -10.09 0.84 0.36
CA LYS A 10 -9.48 0.30 -0.85
C LYS A 10 -8.00 -0.01 -0.65
N SER A 11 -7.29 0.82 0.08
CA SER A 11 -5.87 0.57 0.36
C SER A 11 -5.68 -0.64 1.27
N TYR A 12 -6.59 -0.85 2.21
CA TYR A 12 -6.57 -2.04 3.05
C TYR A 12 -6.86 -3.30 2.25
N ALA A 13 -7.89 -3.26 1.39
CA ALA A 13 -8.23 -4.38 0.53
C ALA A 13 -7.06 -4.73 -0.40
N LEU A 14 -6.41 -3.72 -0.95
CA LEU A 14 -5.21 -3.93 -1.77
C LEU A 14 -4.10 -4.59 -0.96
N ALA A 15 -3.85 -4.11 0.26
CA ALA A 15 -2.81 -4.66 1.12
C ALA A 15 -3.04 -6.15 1.39
N LEU A 16 -4.28 -6.55 1.65
CA LEU A 16 -4.61 -7.96 1.86
C LEU A 16 -4.30 -8.81 0.63
N ARG A 17 -4.62 -8.30 -0.56
CA ARG A 17 -4.32 -9.02 -1.80
C ARG A 17 -2.82 -9.08 -2.05
N ILE A 18 -2.10 -8.02 -1.75
CA ILE A 18 -0.64 -7.97 -1.89
C ILE A 18 0.01 -9.01 -0.97
N VAL A 19 -0.43 -9.09 0.29
CA VAL A 19 0.10 -10.07 1.24
C VAL A 19 -0.11 -11.50 0.70
N LYS A 20 -1.31 -11.80 0.22
CA LYS A 20 -1.61 -13.13 -0.33
C LYS A 20 -0.77 -13.44 -1.57
N THR A 21 -0.63 -12.45 -2.46
CA THR A 21 0.16 -12.60 -3.67
C THR A 21 1.63 -12.86 -3.36
N THR A 22 2.19 -12.10 -2.42
CA THR A 22 3.61 -12.25 -2.08
C THR A 22 3.87 -13.56 -1.35
N GLN A 23 2.92 -14.02 -0.51
CA GLN A 23 3.03 -15.34 0.10
C GLN A 23 3.06 -16.44 -0.96
N TYR A 24 2.17 -16.35 -1.95
CA TYR A 24 2.16 -17.29 -3.05
C TYR A 24 3.48 -17.28 -3.82
N LEU A 25 3.98 -16.11 -4.16
CA LEU A 25 5.23 -15.98 -4.90
C LEU A 25 6.40 -16.57 -4.12
N GLN A 26 6.44 -16.38 -2.81
CA GLN A 26 7.53 -16.88 -1.99
C GLN A 26 7.42 -18.38 -1.74
N GLN A 27 6.23 -18.88 -1.49
CA GLN A 27 6.03 -20.29 -1.12
C GLN A 27 5.98 -21.21 -2.34
N GLU A 28 5.27 -20.81 -3.41
CA GLU A 28 5.08 -21.65 -4.58
C GLU A 28 6.11 -21.40 -5.66
N LYS A 29 6.48 -20.14 -5.88
CA LYS A 29 7.40 -19.77 -6.96
C LYS A 29 8.82 -19.52 -6.46
N ARG A 30 9.04 -19.52 -5.16
CA ARG A 30 10.34 -19.27 -4.54
C ARG A 30 10.95 -17.95 -4.98
N GLU A 31 10.11 -16.98 -5.25
CA GLU A 31 10.52 -15.64 -5.65
C GLU A 31 10.56 -14.74 -4.41
N PHE A 32 11.74 -14.27 -4.03
CA PHE A 32 11.94 -13.55 -2.77
C PHE A 32 12.39 -12.10 -2.95
N ILE A 33 12.83 -11.72 -4.14
CA ILE A 33 13.40 -10.39 -4.36
C ILE A 33 12.34 -9.39 -4.76
N LEU A 34 11.63 -9.66 -5.86
CA LEU A 34 10.57 -8.76 -6.32
C LEU A 34 9.37 -8.80 -5.39
N SER A 35 9.08 -9.96 -4.81
CA SER A 35 7.97 -10.08 -3.87
C SER A 35 8.18 -9.22 -2.63
N LYS A 36 9.41 -9.08 -2.14
CA LYS A 36 9.71 -8.20 -1.00
C LYS A 36 9.43 -6.75 -1.35
N GLN A 37 9.82 -6.31 -2.54
CA GLN A 37 9.56 -4.94 -2.98
C GLN A 37 8.07 -4.69 -3.13
N LEU A 38 7.35 -5.64 -3.69
CA LEU A 38 5.91 -5.54 -3.84
C LEU A 38 5.22 -5.48 -2.48
N LEU A 39 5.62 -6.31 -1.54
CA LEU A 39 5.04 -6.32 -0.19
C LEU A 39 5.26 -4.97 0.49
N ARG A 40 6.48 -4.45 0.46
CA ARG A 40 6.82 -3.18 1.06
C ARG A 40 6.00 -2.03 0.48
N SER A 41 6.03 -1.86 -0.84
CA SER A 41 5.33 -0.74 -1.47
C SER A 41 3.81 -0.91 -1.39
N GLY A 42 3.30 -2.12 -1.61
CA GLY A 42 1.86 -2.36 -1.62
C GLY A 42 1.20 -2.16 -0.27
N THR A 43 1.86 -2.53 0.82
CA THR A 43 1.33 -2.31 2.16
C THR A 43 1.57 -0.88 2.65
N SER A 44 2.58 -0.22 2.12
CA SER A 44 2.88 1.17 2.45
C SER A 44 1.77 2.13 2.02
N ILE A 45 1.05 1.81 0.95
CA ILE A 45 -0.09 2.62 0.49
C ILE A 45 -1.12 2.76 1.62
N GLY A 46 -1.53 1.64 2.22
CA GLY A 46 -2.51 1.66 3.30
C GLY A 46 -1.96 2.31 4.57
N ALA A 47 -0.72 1.98 4.93
CA ALA A 47 -0.10 2.53 6.14
C ALA A 47 -0.02 4.05 6.08
N ASN A 48 0.41 4.62 4.95
CA ASN A 48 0.48 6.06 4.79
C ASN A 48 -0.89 6.71 4.64
N SER A 49 -1.88 5.98 4.09
CA SER A 49 -3.25 6.46 4.05
C SER A 49 -3.83 6.63 5.46
N GLU A 50 -3.55 5.68 6.36
CA GLU A 50 -3.95 5.78 7.76
C GLU A 50 -3.30 7.00 8.42
N GLU A 51 -2.02 7.23 8.16
CA GLU A 51 -1.31 8.39 8.70
C GLU A 51 -1.86 9.70 8.15
N ALA A 52 -2.26 9.72 6.88
CA ALA A 52 -2.86 10.92 6.28
C ALA A 52 -4.17 11.29 6.97
N VAL A 53 -5.02 10.30 7.25
CA VAL A 53 -6.30 10.54 7.92
C VAL A 53 -6.08 11.07 9.34
N GLY A 54 -5.02 10.61 10.02
CA GLY A 54 -4.67 11.09 11.36
C GLY A 54 -3.74 12.29 11.37
N ALA A 55 -3.55 12.97 10.24
CA ALA A 55 -2.59 14.06 10.13
C ALA A 55 -2.99 15.25 11.01
N GLN A 56 -1.99 15.91 11.59
CA GLN A 56 -2.19 17.02 12.52
C GLN A 56 -2.39 18.37 11.81
N SER A 57 -2.09 18.45 10.52
CA SER A 57 -2.22 19.68 9.75
C SER A 57 -2.50 19.36 8.29
N LYS A 58 -2.95 20.36 7.54
CA LYS A 58 -3.16 20.20 6.11
C LYS A 58 -1.85 19.90 5.38
N ALA A 59 -0.77 20.54 5.80
CA ALA A 59 0.55 20.29 5.20
C ALA A 59 0.99 18.85 5.42
N ASP A 60 0.80 18.31 6.62
CA ASP A 60 1.12 16.93 6.94
C ASP A 60 0.24 15.97 6.14
N PHE A 61 -1.05 16.27 6.05
CA PHE A 61 -1.99 15.47 5.25
C PHE A 61 -1.53 15.38 3.78
N LEU A 62 -1.17 16.52 3.18
CA LEU A 62 -0.71 16.54 1.79
C LEU A 62 0.62 15.80 1.62
N ALA A 63 1.52 15.92 2.60
CA ALA A 63 2.80 15.21 2.57
C ALA A 63 2.57 13.70 2.59
N LYS A 64 1.66 13.21 3.43
CA LYS A 64 1.33 11.78 3.50
C LYS A 64 0.67 11.30 2.23
N LEU A 65 -0.24 12.09 1.64
CA LEU A 65 -0.86 11.72 0.36
C LEU A 65 0.16 11.64 -0.76
N SER A 66 1.19 12.50 -0.76
CA SER A 66 2.26 12.43 -1.75
C SER A 66 3.02 11.10 -1.65
N ILE A 67 3.24 10.62 -0.43
CA ILE A 67 3.88 9.32 -0.21
C ILE A 67 2.97 8.20 -0.72
N VAL A 68 1.66 8.27 -0.43
CA VAL A 68 0.69 7.28 -0.90
C VAL A 68 0.74 7.19 -2.43
N TYR A 69 0.74 8.33 -3.10
CA TYR A 69 0.80 8.38 -4.56
C TYR A 69 2.09 7.76 -5.10
N LYS A 70 3.21 8.10 -4.50
CA LYS A 70 4.53 7.57 -4.89
C LYS A 70 4.56 6.05 -4.73
N GLU A 71 4.09 5.55 -3.59
CA GLU A 71 4.08 4.11 -3.31
C GLU A 71 3.11 3.35 -4.23
N ALA A 72 1.99 3.98 -4.60
CA ALA A 72 1.06 3.37 -5.53
C ALA A 72 1.69 3.23 -6.92
N ARG A 73 2.45 4.24 -7.37
CA ARG A 73 3.16 4.17 -8.64
C ARG A 73 4.23 3.09 -8.62
N GLU A 74 4.96 2.98 -7.52
CA GLU A 74 5.99 1.94 -7.37
C GLU A 74 5.36 0.55 -7.35
N THR A 75 4.26 0.38 -6.64
CA THR A 75 3.53 -0.90 -6.59
C THR A 75 3.09 -1.33 -7.99
N ARG A 76 2.56 -0.38 -8.76
CA ARG A 76 2.17 -0.64 -10.14
C ARG A 76 3.36 -1.14 -10.97
N TYR A 77 4.52 -0.54 -10.77
CA TYR A 77 5.74 -0.93 -11.46
C TYR A 77 6.10 -2.39 -11.15
N TRP A 78 6.11 -2.77 -9.87
CA TRP A 78 6.44 -4.14 -9.49
C TRP A 78 5.44 -5.15 -10.02
N LEU A 79 4.14 -4.78 -10.05
CA LEU A 79 3.10 -5.67 -10.57
C LEU A 79 3.24 -5.93 -12.07
N ARG A 80 3.87 -5.02 -12.80
CA ARG A 80 4.08 -5.18 -14.24
C ARG A 80 5.23 -6.16 -14.57
N LEU A 81 6.07 -6.42 -13.63
CA LEU A 81 7.18 -7.35 -13.83
C LEU A 81 6.76 -8.77 -13.49
#